data_a6648f290aae751a1f6d95111b283340
#
_entry.id   a6648f290aae751a1f6d95111b283340
#
_cell.length_a   1.000
_cell.length_b   1.000
_cell.length_c   1.000
_cell.angle_alpha   90.00
_cell.angle_beta   90.00
_cell.angle_gamma   90.00
#
_symmetry.space_group_name_H-M   'P 1'
#
loop_
_entity.id
_entity.type
_entity.pdbx_description
1 polymer ?
#
loop_
_entity_poly.entity_id
_entity_poly.type
_entity_poly.pdbx_seq_one_letter_code
_entity_poly.pdbx_strand_id
1 'polypeptide(L)'
;MITEGRMKVYISGRMAGLPTDRVQKHFAEAQEYLTAEGFIVMNPDCLRMCPGFDYDDYMSIDLAMLERCDAIYMLAGWEESNGAKKELKFAIENNKKVFIEGFHAI
;
A
#
# COMPACT_ATOMS: atom_id res chain seq x y z
N MET A 1 -11.85 18.38 -11.49
CA MET A 1 -11.72 18.07 -10.03
C MET A 1 -10.33 18.40 -9.56
N ILE A 2 -10.25 19.22 -8.54
CA ILE A 2 -8.97 19.63 -7.99
C ILE A 2 -8.63 18.66 -6.85
N THR A 3 -7.43 18.07 -6.94
CA THR A 3 -6.94 17.17 -5.91
C THR A 3 -5.75 17.76 -5.14
N GLU A 4 -5.43 19.03 -5.42
CA GLU A 4 -4.37 19.74 -4.72
C GLU A 4 -4.58 19.74 -3.22
N GLY A 5 -3.52 19.48 -2.47
CA GLY A 5 -3.58 19.46 -1.01
C GLY A 5 -4.07 18.16 -0.42
N ARG A 6 -4.59 17.24 -1.24
CA ARG A 6 -5.00 15.93 -0.74
C ARG A 6 -3.77 15.01 -0.65
N MET A 7 -3.69 14.30 0.47
CA MET A 7 -2.59 13.36 0.71
C MET A 7 -2.76 12.10 -0.13
N LYS A 8 -1.67 11.68 -0.76
CA LYS A 8 -1.61 10.44 -1.54
C LYS A 8 -1.06 9.34 -0.65
N VAL A 9 -1.78 8.23 -0.58
CA VAL A 9 -1.44 7.12 0.33
C VAL A 9 -1.28 5.84 -0.47
N TYR A 10 -0.18 5.14 -0.22
CA TYR A 10 0.11 3.83 -0.80
C TYR A 10 -0.25 2.75 0.22
N ILE A 11 -1.01 1.73 -0.21
CA ILE A 11 -1.38 0.62 0.67
C ILE A 11 -0.32 -0.47 0.59
N SER A 12 0.19 -0.91 1.74
CA SER A 12 1.20 -1.96 1.82
C SER A 12 0.71 -3.07 2.74
N GLY A 13 0.91 -4.33 2.33
CA GLY A 13 0.50 -5.46 3.15
C GLY A 13 0.93 -6.79 2.56
N ARG A 14 0.62 -7.85 3.30
CA ARG A 14 0.98 -9.20 2.91
C ARG A 14 0.09 -9.68 1.77
N MET A 15 0.71 -10.22 0.73
CA MET A 15 0.02 -10.86 -0.38
C MET A 15 0.45 -12.32 -0.52
N ALA A 16 1.76 -12.59 -0.46
CA ALA A 16 2.31 -13.93 -0.67
C ALA A 16 1.85 -14.88 0.42
N GLY A 17 1.47 -16.08 0.03
CA GLY A 17 1.06 -17.12 0.96
C GLY A 17 -0.38 -17.02 1.45
N LEU A 18 -1.15 -16.07 0.93
CA LEU A 18 -2.57 -15.92 1.28
C LEU A 18 -3.43 -16.16 0.05
N PRO A 19 -4.67 -16.62 0.24
CA PRO A 19 -5.61 -16.76 -0.88
C PRO A 19 -5.83 -15.42 -1.59
N THR A 20 -5.89 -15.45 -2.92
CA THR A 20 -6.01 -14.24 -3.74
C THR A 20 -7.24 -13.41 -3.39
N ASP A 21 -8.39 -14.07 -3.19
CA ASP A 21 -9.63 -13.38 -2.85
C ASP A 21 -9.55 -12.67 -1.51
N ARG A 22 -8.83 -13.26 -0.56
CA ARG A 22 -8.63 -12.67 0.76
C ARG A 22 -7.75 -11.40 0.65
N VAL A 23 -6.68 -11.48 -0.13
CA VAL A 23 -5.79 -10.34 -0.37
C VAL A 23 -6.57 -9.22 -1.05
N GLN A 24 -7.29 -9.55 -2.10
CA GLN A 24 -8.08 -8.58 -2.86
C GLN A 24 -9.07 -7.86 -1.95
N LYS A 25 -9.77 -8.61 -1.11
CA LYS A 25 -10.77 -8.05 -0.19
C LYS A 25 -10.12 -7.09 0.81
N HIS A 26 -9.02 -7.51 1.42
CA HIS A 26 -8.33 -6.71 2.43
C HIS A 26 -7.85 -5.37 1.85
N PHE A 27 -7.21 -5.43 0.67
CA PHE A 27 -6.73 -4.21 0.02
C PHE A 27 -7.88 -3.33 -0.45
N ALA A 28 -8.97 -3.92 -0.94
CA ALA A 28 -10.14 -3.16 -1.39
C ALA A 28 -10.83 -2.45 -0.22
N GLU A 29 -10.95 -3.11 0.93
CA GLU A 29 -11.55 -2.52 2.11
C GLU A 29 -10.72 -1.35 2.62
N ALA A 30 -9.39 -1.49 2.60
CA ALA A 30 -8.49 -0.41 2.99
C ALA A 30 -8.63 0.78 2.03
N GLN A 31 -8.71 0.52 0.73
CA GLN A 31 -8.89 1.57 -0.26
C GLN A 31 -10.20 2.33 -0.02
N GLU A 32 -11.27 1.60 0.25
CA GLU A 32 -12.57 2.20 0.51
C GLU A 32 -12.54 3.08 1.74
N TYR A 33 -11.93 2.58 2.81
CA TYR A 33 -11.78 3.33 4.05
C TYR A 33 -10.98 4.63 3.83
N LEU A 34 -9.82 4.52 3.20
CA LEU A 34 -8.95 5.69 2.98
C LEU A 34 -9.59 6.70 2.05
N THR A 35 -10.28 6.23 1.01
CA THR A 35 -10.98 7.11 0.08
C THR A 35 -12.08 7.88 0.81
N ALA A 36 -12.83 7.20 1.68
CA ALA A 36 -13.88 7.84 2.47
C ALA A 36 -13.31 8.89 3.42
N GLU A 37 -12.07 8.72 3.87
CA GLU A 37 -11.39 9.68 4.72
C GLU A 37 -10.79 10.86 3.94
N GLY A 38 -10.92 10.86 2.64
CA GLY A 38 -10.49 11.98 1.80
C GLY A 38 -9.12 11.83 1.17
N PHE A 39 -8.47 10.68 1.32
CA PHE A 39 -7.15 10.44 0.73
C PHE A 39 -7.26 10.04 -0.74
N ILE A 40 -6.19 10.30 -1.49
CA ILE A 40 -6.01 9.73 -2.82
C ILE A 40 -5.22 8.44 -2.62
N VAL A 41 -5.72 7.33 -3.17
CA VAL A 41 -5.19 6.00 -2.80
C VAL A 41 -4.51 5.32 -3.97
N MET A 42 -3.30 4.79 -3.71
CA MET A 42 -2.61 3.90 -4.64
C MET A 42 -2.68 2.49 -4.06
N ASN A 43 -3.39 1.61 -4.75
CA ASN A 43 -3.59 0.22 -4.32
C ASN A 43 -2.80 -0.71 -5.24
N PRO A 44 -1.68 -1.29 -4.76
CA PRO A 44 -0.82 -2.13 -5.62
C PRO A 44 -1.44 -3.47 -5.99
N ASP A 45 -2.56 -3.86 -5.39
CA ASP A 45 -3.27 -5.06 -5.81
C ASP A 45 -3.70 -4.98 -7.27
N CYS A 46 -3.75 -3.78 -7.86
CA CYS A 46 -4.04 -3.62 -9.28
C CYS A 46 -3.06 -4.39 -10.17
N LEU A 47 -1.86 -4.68 -9.69
CA LEU A 47 -0.85 -5.41 -10.45
C LEU A 47 -1.18 -6.89 -10.66
N ARG A 48 -2.14 -7.45 -9.91
CA ARG A 48 -2.60 -8.81 -10.16
C ARG A 48 -3.22 -8.97 -11.55
N MET A 49 -3.62 -7.85 -12.17
CA MET A 49 -4.12 -7.85 -13.54
C MET A 49 -3.00 -7.96 -14.57
N CYS A 50 -1.75 -7.94 -14.12
CA CYS A 50 -0.57 -8.05 -14.96
C CYS A 50 0.28 -9.22 -14.48
N PRO A 51 -0.18 -10.48 -14.71
CA PRO A 51 0.57 -11.64 -14.22
C PRO A 51 1.81 -11.91 -15.06
N GLY A 52 2.73 -12.70 -14.50
CA GLY A 52 3.87 -13.21 -15.26
C GLY A 52 5.20 -12.50 -15.00
N PHE A 53 5.18 -11.41 -14.26
CA PHE A 53 6.41 -10.74 -13.85
C PHE A 53 6.98 -11.40 -12.61
N ASP A 54 8.27 -11.20 -12.33
CA ASP A 54 8.86 -11.78 -11.14
C ASP A 54 8.74 -10.85 -9.94
N TYR A 55 9.19 -11.34 -8.77
CA TYR A 55 9.09 -10.59 -7.53
C TYR A 55 9.81 -9.23 -7.62
N ASP A 56 11.02 -9.23 -8.21
CA ASP A 56 11.79 -7.99 -8.32
C ASP A 56 11.11 -6.97 -9.23
N ASP A 57 10.45 -7.45 -10.28
CA ASP A 57 9.69 -6.59 -11.18
C ASP A 57 8.56 -5.90 -10.41
N TYR A 58 7.76 -6.68 -9.66
CA TYR A 58 6.66 -6.11 -8.89
C TYR A 58 7.16 -5.16 -7.81
N MET A 59 8.25 -5.50 -7.14
CA MET A 59 8.81 -4.61 -6.11
C MET A 59 9.27 -3.28 -6.70
N SER A 60 9.88 -3.31 -7.89
CA SER A 60 10.30 -2.07 -8.56
C SER A 60 9.11 -1.18 -8.89
N ILE A 61 8.03 -1.77 -9.36
CA ILE A 61 6.81 -1.02 -9.69
C ILE A 61 6.17 -0.48 -8.40
N ASP A 62 6.09 -1.32 -7.38
CA ASP A 62 5.51 -0.92 -6.09
C ASP A 62 6.28 0.26 -5.48
N LEU A 63 7.60 0.20 -5.50
CA LEU A 63 8.41 1.29 -4.93
C LEU A 63 8.28 2.57 -5.74
N ALA A 64 8.11 2.46 -7.06
CA ALA A 64 7.87 3.63 -7.91
C ALA A 64 6.52 4.27 -7.58
N MET A 65 5.49 3.46 -7.32
CA MET A 65 4.18 3.97 -6.91
C MET A 65 4.27 4.63 -5.53
N LEU A 66 4.95 3.98 -4.60
CA LEU A 66 5.11 4.51 -3.24
C LEU A 66 5.87 5.84 -3.26
N GLU A 67 6.88 5.95 -4.11
CA GLU A 67 7.64 7.18 -4.23
C GLU A 67 6.76 8.37 -4.58
N ARG A 68 5.71 8.15 -5.37
CA ARG A 68 4.78 9.20 -5.77
C ARG A 68 3.74 9.52 -4.71
N CYS A 69 3.75 8.83 -3.58
CA CYS A 69 2.80 9.04 -2.51
C CYS A 69 3.44 9.79 -1.34
N ASP A 70 2.60 10.37 -0.50
CA ASP A 70 3.03 11.14 0.68
C ASP A 70 3.10 10.26 1.92
N ALA A 71 2.39 9.14 1.90
CA ALA A 71 2.26 8.27 3.05
C ALA A 71 2.12 6.82 2.64
N ILE A 72 2.40 5.93 3.58
CA ILE A 72 2.18 4.49 3.45
C ILE A 72 1.18 4.05 4.52
N TYR A 73 0.24 3.18 4.14
CA TYR A 73 -0.74 2.61 5.05
C TYR A 73 -0.46 1.11 5.16
N MET A 74 0.00 0.69 6.35
CA MET A 74 0.42 -0.70 6.61
C MET A 74 -0.77 -1.52 7.05
N LEU A 75 -1.15 -2.53 6.26
CA LEU A 75 -2.24 -3.43 6.61
C LEU A 75 -1.84 -4.38 7.73
N ALA A 76 -2.80 -4.77 8.56
CA ALA A 76 -2.57 -5.76 9.61
C ALA A 76 -1.94 -7.02 8.99
N GLY A 77 -0.91 -7.56 9.63
CA GLY A 77 -0.17 -8.71 9.13
C GLY A 77 1.05 -8.35 8.28
N TRP A 78 1.34 -7.07 8.12
CA TRP A 78 2.47 -6.62 7.31
C TRP A 78 3.82 -7.20 7.78
N GLU A 79 3.94 -7.47 9.07
CA GLU A 79 5.19 -8.00 9.66
C GLU A 79 5.56 -9.37 9.09
N GLU A 80 4.60 -10.08 8.52
CA GLU A 80 4.81 -11.39 7.91
C GLU A 80 5.17 -11.28 6.43
N SER A 81 5.36 -10.08 5.91
CA SER A 81 5.61 -9.84 4.49
C SER A 81 6.97 -9.18 4.28
N ASN A 82 7.87 -9.87 3.59
CA ASN A 82 9.17 -9.28 3.24
C ASN A 82 9.01 -8.07 2.34
N GLY A 83 8.05 -8.12 1.41
CA GLY A 83 7.78 -7.00 0.52
C GLY A 83 7.28 -5.78 1.28
N ALA A 84 6.31 -5.98 2.18
CA ALA A 84 5.78 -4.88 2.98
C ALA A 84 6.85 -4.25 3.87
N LYS A 85 7.76 -5.07 4.43
CA LYS A 85 8.85 -4.55 5.23
C LYS A 85 9.80 -3.69 4.40
N LYS A 86 10.09 -4.10 3.17
CA LYS A 86 10.94 -3.31 2.26
C LYS A 86 10.27 -2.00 1.90
N GLU A 87 8.97 -2.02 1.68
CA GLU A 87 8.20 -0.82 1.38
C GLU A 87 8.19 0.13 2.56
N LEU A 88 8.02 -0.38 3.77
CA LEU A 88 8.05 0.44 4.98
C LEU A 88 9.42 1.09 5.16
N LYS A 89 10.51 0.32 4.96
CA LYS A 89 11.86 0.85 5.05
C LYS A 89 12.06 1.99 4.05
N PHE A 90 11.64 1.79 2.81
CA PHE A 90 11.71 2.82 1.78
C PHE A 90 10.94 4.08 2.20
N ALA A 91 9.75 3.91 2.73
CA ALA A 91 8.91 5.02 3.15
C ALA A 91 9.58 5.83 4.26
N ILE A 92 10.17 5.14 5.25
CA ILE A 92 10.86 5.81 6.34
C ILE A 92 12.09 6.56 5.83
N GLU A 93 12.88 5.93 4.96
CA GLU A 93 14.08 6.54 4.40
C GLU A 93 13.78 7.74 3.53
N ASN A 94 12.57 7.81 2.98
CA ASN A 94 12.15 8.91 2.11
C ASN A 94 11.16 9.87 2.80
N ASN A 95 11.13 9.84 4.12
CA ASN A 95 10.32 10.76 4.94
C ASN A 95 8.84 10.74 4.64
N LYS A 96 8.30 9.58 4.24
CA LYS A 96 6.87 9.40 4.06
C LYS A 96 6.20 9.23 5.43
N LYS A 97 4.96 9.67 5.54
CA LYS A 97 4.17 9.42 6.75
C LYS A 97 3.79 7.95 6.81
N VAL A 98 3.72 7.39 8.03
CA VAL A 98 3.38 5.98 8.22
C VAL A 98 2.09 5.88 9.02
N PHE A 99 1.09 5.24 8.42
CA PHE A 99 -0.16 4.89 9.08
C PHE A 99 -0.23 3.38 9.20
N ILE A 100 -0.80 2.88 10.28
CA ILE A 100 -0.92 1.44 10.51
C ILE A 100 -2.40 1.12 10.75
N GLU A 101 -2.89 0.13 10.02
CA GLU A 101 -4.29 -0.31 10.14
C GLU A 101 -4.61 -0.70 11.57
N GLY A 102 -5.74 -0.21 12.09
CA GLY A 102 -6.15 -0.48 13.46
C GLY A 102 -5.49 0.43 14.49
N PHE A 103 -4.51 1.23 14.07
CA PHE A 103 -3.86 2.20 14.94
C PHE A 103 -4.46 3.56 14.66
N HIS A 104 -5.17 4.11 15.61
CA HIS A 104 -5.69 5.46 15.47
C HIS A 104 -4.71 6.41 16.14
N ALA A 105 -4.23 7.38 15.35
CA ALA A 105 -3.43 8.46 15.91
C ALA A 105 -4.30 9.19 16.91
N ILE A 106 -3.81 9.30 18.09
CA ILE A 106 -4.54 9.93 19.17
C ILE A 106 -4.09 11.37 19.31
#